data_7d3b486cf5ca0ea288e93b7af3070ddb
#
_entry.id   7d3b486cf5ca0ea288e93b7af3070ddb
#
_cell.length_a   1.000
_cell.length_b   1.000
_cell.length_c   1.000
_cell.angle_alpha   90.00
_cell.angle_beta   90.00
_cell.angle_gamma   90.00
#
_symmetry.space_group_name_H-M   'P 1'
#
loop_
_entity.id
_entity.type
_entity.pdbx_description
1 polymer ?
#
loop_
_entity_poly.entity_id
_entity_poly.type
_entity_poly.pdbx_seq_one_letter_code
_entity_poly.pdbx_strand_id
1 'polypeptide(L)'
;VLLVGTCVVFVLEWREKERKRQAEKQRQRKLQREYPQLVEQLALLIGSGMTIRRAWERILWMEERMQKVRGSQTHLFQAEMQITYQEMQKGRGEKEAYERFGQRIGMTEYRRLSSLLARNLEKGTRNLCDLLSAESQEAWENRKFQAKKLGEEAGMKLLFPMLLLFVLILIILLYPAINKF
;
A
#
# COMPACT_ATOMS: atom_id res chain seq x y z
N VAL A 1 -35.46 -17.46 -24.23
CA VAL A 1 -34.33 -18.31 -23.78
C VAL A 1 -33.00 -17.71 -24.18
N LEU A 2 -32.80 -17.25 -25.42
CA LEU A 2 -31.54 -16.62 -25.90
C LEU A 2 -31.18 -15.33 -25.16
N LEU A 3 -32.14 -14.43 -24.91
CA LEU A 3 -31.93 -13.18 -24.18
C LEU A 3 -31.52 -13.39 -22.71
N VAL A 4 -32.02 -14.42 -22.05
CA VAL A 4 -31.64 -14.75 -20.68
C VAL A 4 -30.21 -15.30 -20.64
N GLY A 5 -29.83 -16.11 -21.62
CA GLY A 5 -28.47 -16.64 -21.74
C GLY A 5 -27.41 -15.56 -21.95
N THR A 6 -27.68 -14.57 -22.82
CA THR A 6 -26.76 -13.44 -23.03
C THR A 6 -26.65 -12.54 -21.80
N CYS A 7 -27.74 -12.34 -21.05
CA CYS A 7 -27.74 -11.55 -19.84
C CYS A 7 -26.92 -12.21 -18.72
N VAL A 8 -27.03 -13.55 -18.59
CA VAL A 8 -26.24 -14.31 -17.61
C VAL A 8 -24.75 -14.27 -17.94
N VAL A 9 -24.35 -14.43 -19.19
CA VAL A 9 -22.94 -14.36 -19.61
C VAL A 9 -22.39 -12.95 -19.32
N PHE A 10 -23.13 -11.89 -19.67
CA PHE A 10 -22.73 -10.52 -19.39
C PHE A 10 -22.55 -10.23 -17.91
N VAL A 11 -23.47 -10.72 -17.06
CA VAL A 11 -23.36 -10.58 -15.59
C VAL A 11 -22.14 -11.34 -15.04
N LEU A 12 -21.84 -12.54 -15.56
CA LEU A 12 -20.68 -13.31 -15.14
C LEU A 12 -19.37 -12.61 -15.53
N GLU A 13 -19.24 -12.10 -16.76
CA GLU A 13 -18.08 -11.34 -17.20
C GLU A 13 -17.90 -10.04 -16.38
N TRP A 14 -19.01 -9.36 -16.08
CA TRP A 14 -18.97 -8.16 -15.25
C TRP A 14 -18.50 -8.46 -13.82
N ARG A 15 -18.99 -9.55 -13.23
CA ARG A 15 -18.56 -10.03 -11.90
C ARG A 15 -17.09 -10.44 -11.87
N GLU A 16 -16.58 -11.09 -12.90
CA GLU A 16 -15.15 -11.42 -12.99
C GLU A 16 -14.28 -10.17 -13.10
N LYS A 17 -14.68 -9.20 -13.89
CA LYS A 17 -13.99 -7.92 -14.04
C LYS A 17 -13.98 -7.14 -12.71
N GLU A 18 -15.09 -7.15 -12.00
CA GLU A 18 -15.21 -6.54 -10.67
C GLU A 18 -14.31 -7.23 -9.63
N ARG A 19 -14.28 -8.57 -9.61
CA ARG A 19 -13.39 -9.34 -8.74
C ARG A 19 -11.91 -9.04 -9.00
N LYS A 20 -11.50 -8.97 -10.25
CA LYS A 20 -10.11 -8.61 -10.63
C LYS A 20 -9.77 -7.19 -10.18
N ARG A 21 -10.68 -6.23 -10.36
CA ARG A 21 -10.50 -4.85 -9.90
C ARG A 21 -10.41 -4.76 -8.37
N GLN A 22 -11.24 -5.52 -7.65
CA GLN A 22 -11.19 -5.55 -6.18
C GLN A 22 -9.90 -6.20 -5.67
N ALA A 23 -9.46 -7.29 -6.28
CA ALA A 23 -8.20 -7.95 -5.96
C ALA A 23 -7.00 -7.01 -6.19
N GLU A 24 -6.98 -6.28 -7.31
CA GLU A 24 -5.94 -5.31 -7.60
C GLU A 24 -5.94 -4.15 -6.60
N LYS A 25 -7.11 -3.59 -6.25
CA LYS A 25 -7.22 -2.57 -5.21
C LYS A 25 -6.74 -3.06 -3.84
N GLN A 26 -7.04 -4.31 -3.49
CA GLN A 26 -6.55 -4.90 -2.24
C GLN A 26 -5.04 -5.10 -2.26
N ARG A 27 -4.48 -5.56 -3.39
CA ARG A 27 -3.03 -5.69 -3.60
C ARG A 27 -2.34 -4.34 -3.43
N GLN A 28 -2.84 -3.29 -4.09
CA GLN A 28 -2.29 -1.94 -3.98
C GLN A 28 -2.36 -1.39 -2.55
N ARG A 29 -3.49 -1.54 -1.86
CA ARG A 29 -3.62 -1.14 -0.45
C ARG A 29 -2.64 -1.87 0.46
N LYS A 30 -2.39 -3.16 0.22
CA LYS A 30 -1.43 -3.94 1.00
C LYS A 30 -0.01 -3.46 0.75
N LEU A 31 0.40 -3.30 -0.51
CA LEU A 31 1.70 -2.75 -0.89
C LEU A 31 1.92 -1.34 -0.31
N GLN A 32 0.90 -0.48 -0.34
CA GLN A 32 0.98 0.86 0.22
C GLN A 32 1.22 0.85 1.74
N ARG A 33 0.65 -0.13 2.46
CA ARG A 33 0.91 -0.30 3.90
C ARG A 33 2.31 -0.84 4.19
N GLU A 34 2.84 -1.67 3.31
CA GLU A 34 4.14 -2.31 3.46
C GLU A 34 5.30 -1.37 3.06
N TYR A 35 5.04 -0.39 2.21
CA TYR A 35 6.04 0.52 1.66
C TYR A 35 6.91 1.23 2.71
N PRO A 36 6.36 1.88 3.76
CA PRO A 36 7.17 2.56 4.78
C PRO A 36 8.17 1.63 5.46
N GLN A 37 7.76 0.40 5.76
CA GLN A 37 8.62 -0.61 6.39
C GLN A 37 9.81 -0.97 5.50
N LEU A 38 9.57 -1.18 4.21
CA LEU A 38 10.64 -1.47 3.25
C LEU A 38 11.66 -0.33 3.18
N VAL A 39 11.18 0.92 3.05
CA VAL A 39 12.06 2.08 2.93
C VAL A 39 12.86 2.30 4.22
N GLU A 40 12.24 2.16 5.38
CA GLU A 40 12.89 2.26 6.68
C GLU A 40 14.00 1.21 6.86
N GLN A 41 13.72 -0.05 6.52
CA GLN A 41 14.71 -1.12 6.56
C GLN A 41 15.91 -0.84 5.64
N LEU A 42 15.65 -0.35 4.41
CA LEU A 42 16.71 0.05 3.49
C LEU A 42 17.52 1.22 4.05
N ALA A 43 16.86 2.26 4.58
CA ALA A 43 17.53 3.43 5.16
C ALA A 43 18.45 3.03 6.32
N LEU A 44 17.99 2.19 7.23
CA LEU A 44 18.76 1.70 8.38
C LEU A 44 19.98 0.88 7.94
N LEU A 45 19.81 -0.06 7.02
CA LEU A 45 20.88 -0.93 6.58
C LEU A 45 21.93 -0.17 5.74
N ILE A 46 21.50 0.72 4.86
CA ILE A 46 22.40 1.56 4.05
C ILE A 46 23.07 2.60 4.96
N GLY A 47 22.36 3.17 5.94
CA GLY A 47 22.91 4.07 6.94
C GLY A 47 23.97 3.43 7.84
N SER A 48 23.90 2.11 8.06
CA SER A 48 24.94 1.36 8.75
C SER A 48 26.20 1.08 7.88
N GLY A 49 26.23 1.57 6.62
CA GLY A 49 27.34 1.42 5.71
C GLY A 49 27.25 0.22 4.76
N MET A 50 26.10 -0.47 4.71
CA MET A 50 25.90 -1.55 3.74
C MET A 50 25.69 -1.01 2.33
N THR A 51 26.17 -1.75 1.33
CA THR A 51 25.81 -1.48 -0.07
C THR A 51 24.34 -1.78 -0.31
N ILE A 52 23.72 -1.16 -1.32
CA ILE A 52 22.31 -1.36 -1.68
C ILE A 52 22.03 -2.87 -1.87
N ARG A 53 22.89 -3.57 -2.59
CA ARG A 53 22.75 -5.01 -2.83
C ARG A 53 22.76 -5.82 -1.53
N ARG A 54 23.71 -5.56 -0.62
CA ARG A 54 23.78 -6.26 0.67
C ARG A 54 22.58 -5.94 1.56
N ALA A 55 22.11 -4.70 1.57
CA ALA A 55 20.91 -4.31 2.29
C ALA A 55 19.68 -5.08 1.74
N TRP A 56 19.56 -5.19 0.43
CA TRP A 56 18.51 -5.95 -0.23
C TRP A 56 18.51 -7.43 0.14
N GLU A 57 19.67 -8.09 0.06
CA GLU A 57 19.86 -9.49 0.48
C GLU A 57 19.51 -9.67 1.96
N ARG A 58 19.92 -8.73 2.81
CA ARG A 58 19.68 -8.78 4.24
C ARG A 58 18.19 -8.71 4.57
N ILE A 59 17.44 -7.84 3.90
CA ILE A 59 15.98 -7.74 4.06
C ILE A 59 15.32 -9.06 3.66
N LEU A 60 15.65 -9.63 2.50
CA LEU A 60 15.12 -10.91 2.05
C LEU A 60 15.35 -12.02 3.08
N TRP A 61 16.57 -12.10 3.61
CA TRP A 61 16.91 -13.10 4.61
C TRP A 61 16.18 -12.90 5.95
N MET A 62 16.00 -11.65 6.38
CA MET A 62 15.25 -11.32 7.59
C MET A 62 13.79 -11.70 7.47
N GLU A 63 13.15 -11.35 6.34
CA GLU A 63 11.75 -11.66 6.06
C GLU A 63 11.52 -13.18 5.97
N GLU A 64 12.41 -13.92 5.31
CA GLU A 64 12.33 -15.39 5.26
C GLU A 64 12.42 -16.05 6.65
N ARG A 65 13.30 -15.54 7.52
CA ARG A 65 13.40 -16.02 8.91
C ARG A 65 12.14 -15.69 9.71
N MET A 66 11.62 -14.48 9.59
CA MET A 66 10.42 -14.07 10.31
C MET A 66 9.21 -14.91 9.89
N GLN A 67 9.11 -15.25 8.61
CA GLN A 67 8.08 -16.13 8.09
C GLN A 67 8.17 -17.54 8.71
N LYS A 68 9.37 -18.11 8.78
CA LYS A 68 9.59 -19.45 9.38
C LYS A 68 9.27 -19.49 10.88
N VAL A 69 9.56 -18.41 11.61
CA VAL A 69 9.40 -18.38 13.08
C VAL A 69 7.96 -18.03 13.49
N ARG A 70 7.32 -17.09 12.80
CA ARG A 70 6.02 -16.56 13.20
C ARG A 70 4.84 -17.07 12.38
N GLY A 71 5.09 -17.86 11.31
CA GLY A 71 4.03 -18.21 10.36
C GLY A 71 3.40 -16.98 9.71
N SER A 72 4.12 -15.85 9.72
CA SER A 72 3.64 -14.56 9.22
C SER A 72 3.33 -14.64 7.73
N GLN A 73 2.31 -13.90 7.31
CA GLN A 73 2.02 -13.78 5.87
C GLN A 73 3.20 -13.10 5.17
N THR A 74 3.62 -13.66 4.04
CA THR A 74 4.64 -13.09 3.17
C THR A 74 4.22 -11.68 2.72
N HIS A 75 5.10 -10.71 2.89
CA HIS A 75 4.87 -9.38 2.34
C HIS A 75 4.85 -9.43 0.80
N LEU A 76 3.94 -8.67 0.18
CA LEU A 76 3.83 -8.68 -1.29
C LEU A 76 5.09 -8.14 -1.98
N PHE A 77 5.76 -7.16 -1.36
CA PHE A 77 7.02 -6.64 -1.90
C PHE A 77 8.15 -7.67 -1.87
N GLN A 78 8.12 -8.60 -0.91
CA GLN A 78 9.15 -9.64 -0.75
C GLN A 78 9.25 -10.54 -1.98
N ALA A 79 8.12 -10.98 -2.53
CA ALA A 79 8.10 -11.80 -3.75
C ALA A 79 8.77 -11.07 -4.93
N GLU A 80 8.47 -9.77 -5.09
CA GLU A 80 9.07 -8.95 -6.14
C GLU A 80 10.55 -8.67 -5.89
N MET A 81 10.95 -8.49 -4.62
CA MET A 81 12.36 -8.38 -4.23
C MET A 81 13.14 -9.65 -4.56
N GLN A 82 12.55 -10.81 -4.30
CA GLN A 82 13.18 -12.11 -4.60
C GLN A 82 13.40 -12.29 -6.11
N ILE A 83 12.42 -11.92 -6.94
CA ILE A 83 12.57 -11.94 -8.40
C ILE A 83 13.71 -11.03 -8.83
N THR A 84 13.78 -9.82 -8.27
CA THR A 84 14.84 -8.85 -8.56
C THR A 84 16.23 -9.39 -8.20
N TYR A 85 16.33 -10.02 -7.03
CA TYR A 85 17.59 -10.65 -6.59
C TYR A 85 18.01 -11.79 -7.51
N GLN A 86 17.07 -12.64 -7.95
CA GLN A 86 17.35 -13.69 -8.92
C GLN A 86 17.79 -13.15 -10.29
N GLU A 87 17.21 -12.05 -10.73
CA GLU A 87 17.64 -11.38 -11.97
C GLU A 87 19.11 -10.92 -11.87
N MET A 88 19.50 -10.32 -10.73
CA MET A 88 20.88 -9.93 -10.48
C MET A 88 21.83 -11.13 -10.40
N GLN A 89 21.40 -12.25 -9.80
CA GLN A 89 22.19 -13.48 -9.77
C GLN A 89 22.42 -14.09 -11.18
N LYS A 90 21.47 -13.93 -12.08
CA LYS A 90 21.55 -14.35 -13.48
C LYS A 90 22.36 -13.41 -14.36
N GLY A 91 23.05 -12.42 -13.76
CA GLY A 91 23.95 -11.49 -14.46
C GLY A 91 23.30 -10.22 -14.98
N ARG A 92 22.05 -9.93 -14.63
CA ARG A 92 21.44 -8.64 -14.94
C ARG A 92 22.09 -7.54 -14.11
N GLY A 93 22.36 -6.39 -14.74
CA GLY A 93 22.90 -5.22 -14.06
C GLY A 93 21.96 -4.74 -12.92
N GLU A 94 22.55 -4.35 -11.78
CA GLU A 94 21.81 -3.93 -10.59
C GLU A 94 20.85 -2.76 -10.90
N LYS A 95 21.29 -1.78 -11.67
CA LYS A 95 20.47 -0.63 -12.08
C LYS A 95 19.19 -1.07 -12.78
N GLU A 96 19.31 -1.90 -13.81
CA GLU A 96 18.16 -2.40 -14.56
C GLU A 96 17.25 -3.26 -13.69
N ALA A 97 17.82 -4.10 -12.81
CA ALA A 97 17.07 -4.96 -11.92
C ALA A 97 16.18 -4.14 -10.95
N TYR A 98 16.72 -3.05 -10.37
CA TYR A 98 15.92 -2.16 -9.51
C TYR A 98 14.85 -1.39 -10.29
N GLU A 99 15.15 -0.87 -11.49
CA GLU A 99 14.14 -0.20 -12.31
C GLU A 99 12.98 -1.13 -12.66
N ARG A 100 13.27 -2.39 -13.00
CA ARG A 100 12.25 -3.41 -13.28
C ARG A 100 11.41 -3.77 -12.05
N PHE A 101 12.00 -3.78 -10.86
CA PHE A 101 11.27 -3.96 -9.61
C PHE A 101 10.15 -2.92 -9.47
N GLY A 102 10.47 -1.63 -9.63
CA GLY A 102 9.48 -0.56 -9.57
C GLY A 102 8.41 -0.66 -10.65
N GLN A 103 8.79 -1.08 -11.86
CA GLN A 103 7.87 -1.30 -12.99
C GLN A 103 6.91 -2.46 -12.73
N ARG A 104 7.40 -3.59 -12.19
CA ARG A 104 6.57 -4.78 -11.90
C ARG A 104 5.54 -4.50 -10.82
N ILE A 105 5.92 -3.78 -9.76
CA ILE A 105 4.96 -3.38 -8.71
C ILE A 105 3.95 -2.37 -9.24
N GLY A 106 4.37 -1.45 -10.11
CA GLY A 106 3.52 -0.52 -10.83
C GLY A 106 3.05 0.70 -10.03
N MET A 107 3.36 0.81 -8.74
CA MET A 107 2.99 1.94 -7.88
C MET A 107 4.03 3.07 -7.96
N THR A 108 3.58 4.31 -7.84
CA THR A 108 4.41 5.51 -7.98
C THR A 108 5.53 5.55 -6.93
N GLU A 109 5.22 5.21 -5.69
CA GLU A 109 6.16 5.21 -4.57
C GLU A 109 7.30 4.20 -4.82
N TYR A 110 6.97 2.99 -5.25
CA TYR A 110 7.96 1.96 -5.57
C TYR A 110 8.81 2.31 -6.80
N ARG A 111 8.24 2.98 -7.81
CA ARG A 111 9.00 3.48 -8.97
C ARG A 111 9.97 4.57 -8.55
N ARG A 112 9.55 5.49 -7.66
CA ARG A 112 10.41 6.53 -7.10
C ARG A 112 11.57 5.93 -6.32
N LEU A 113 11.28 4.98 -5.40
CA LEU A 113 12.30 4.23 -4.68
C LEU A 113 13.29 3.55 -5.62
N SER A 114 12.81 2.82 -6.61
CA SER A 114 13.63 2.10 -7.59
C SER A 114 14.55 3.04 -8.37
N SER A 115 14.05 4.21 -8.77
CA SER A 115 14.84 5.23 -9.44
C SER A 115 15.91 5.84 -8.52
N LEU A 116 15.58 6.03 -7.23
CA LEU A 116 16.55 6.48 -6.22
C LEU A 116 17.69 5.47 -6.06
N LEU A 117 17.35 4.18 -5.89
CA LEU A 117 18.35 3.11 -5.78
C LEU A 117 19.24 3.03 -7.02
N ALA A 118 18.63 3.02 -8.21
CA ALA A 118 19.33 2.91 -9.49
C ALA A 118 20.31 4.07 -9.75
N ARG A 119 19.91 5.31 -9.40
CA ARG A 119 20.77 6.50 -9.59
C ARG A 119 21.93 6.59 -8.59
N ASN A 120 21.77 6.02 -7.40
CA ASN A 120 22.75 6.14 -6.34
C ASN A 120 23.72 4.95 -6.25
N LEU A 121 23.62 3.97 -7.15
CA LEU A 121 24.60 2.88 -7.25
C LEU A 121 26.04 3.39 -7.45
N GLU A 122 26.20 4.47 -8.24
CA GLU A 122 27.49 5.03 -8.60
C GLU A 122 27.92 6.22 -7.71
N LYS A 123 26.96 6.89 -7.05
CA LYS A 123 27.20 8.16 -6.32
C LYS A 123 27.59 7.99 -4.85
N GLY A 124 27.60 6.77 -4.35
CA GLY A 124 27.88 6.49 -2.93
C GLY A 124 26.63 6.56 -2.03
N THR A 125 26.75 5.94 -0.87
CA THR A 125 25.61 5.65 0.02
C THR A 125 25.19 6.81 0.92
N ARG A 126 26.02 7.84 1.13
CA ARG A 126 25.75 8.90 2.10
C ARG A 126 24.51 9.74 1.73
N ASN A 127 24.48 10.28 0.51
CA ASN A 127 23.31 11.04 0.03
C ASN A 127 22.05 10.18 -0.10
N LEU A 128 22.23 8.88 -0.39
CA LEU A 128 21.09 7.96 -0.49
C LEU A 128 20.45 7.72 0.87
N CYS A 129 21.22 7.66 1.94
CA CYS A 129 20.69 7.49 3.29
C CYS A 129 19.75 8.65 3.68
N ASP A 130 20.16 9.89 3.43
CA ASP A 130 19.33 11.07 3.73
C ASP A 130 18.05 11.08 2.90
N LEU A 131 18.14 10.74 1.62
CA LEU A 131 16.98 10.64 0.73
C LEU A 131 16.02 9.52 1.15
N LEU A 132 16.52 8.35 1.55
CA LEU A 132 15.69 7.25 2.03
C LEU A 132 15.06 7.56 3.39
N SER A 133 15.76 8.27 4.26
CA SER A 133 15.20 8.71 5.55
C SER A 133 14.05 9.68 5.36
N ALA A 134 14.20 10.66 4.46
CA ALA A 134 13.14 11.59 4.09
C ALA A 134 11.94 10.86 3.44
N GLU A 135 12.20 9.92 2.53
CA GLU A 135 11.18 9.09 1.89
C GLU A 135 10.41 8.23 2.91
N SER A 136 11.13 7.65 3.88
CA SER A 136 10.53 6.87 4.97
C SER A 136 9.60 7.74 5.81
N GLN A 137 10.04 8.93 6.20
CA GLN A 137 9.25 9.85 7.00
C GLN A 137 7.98 10.29 6.25
N GLU A 138 8.11 10.69 4.98
CA GLU A 138 6.97 11.04 4.13
C GLU A 138 5.97 9.86 4.02
N ALA A 139 6.47 8.65 3.84
CA ALA A 139 5.64 7.45 3.74
C ALA A 139 4.86 7.16 5.04
N TRP A 140 5.49 7.35 6.20
CA TRP A 140 4.84 7.21 7.51
C TRP A 140 3.79 8.30 7.77
N GLU A 141 4.07 9.54 7.40
CA GLU A 141 3.12 10.66 7.51
C GLU A 141 1.89 10.42 6.63
N ASN A 142 2.09 10.01 5.39
CA ASN A 142 1.01 9.64 4.48
C ASN A 142 0.15 8.50 5.04
N ARG A 143 0.76 7.49 5.66
CA ARG A 143 0.03 6.40 6.32
C ARG A 143 -0.81 6.90 7.49
N LYS A 144 -0.25 7.77 8.35
CA LYS A 144 -0.97 8.40 9.47
C LYS A 144 -2.15 9.24 8.97
N PHE A 145 -1.92 10.04 7.93
CA PHE A 145 -2.95 10.87 7.32
C PHE A 145 -4.12 10.03 6.76
N GLN A 146 -3.81 8.94 6.06
CA GLN A 146 -4.84 8.03 5.56
C GLN A 146 -5.63 7.36 6.69
N ALA A 147 -4.96 6.93 7.76
CA ALA A 147 -5.62 6.35 8.92
C ALA A 147 -6.54 7.38 9.62
N LYS A 148 -6.10 8.63 9.77
CA LYS A 148 -6.88 9.72 10.33
C LYS A 148 -8.12 10.03 9.48
N LYS A 149 -7.94 10.13 8.16
CA LYS A 149 -9.04 10.37 7.22
C LYS A 149 -10.12 9.29 7.29
N LEU A 150 -9.73 8.01 7.39
CA LEU A 150 -10.69 6.91 7.57
C LEU A 150 -11.45 7.01 8.90
N GLY A 151 -10.79 7.46 9.96
CA GLY A 151 -11.42 7.73 11.26
C GLY A 151 -12.42 8.90 11.20
N GLU A 152 -12.07 9.99 10.53
CA GLU A 152 -12.94 11.15 10.34
C GLU A 152 -14.16 10.81 9.47
N GLU A 153 -13.99 10.06 8.39
CA GLU A 153 -15.10 9.59 7.56
C GLU A 153 -16.08 8.68 8.32
N ALA A 154 -15.58 7.85 9.22
CA ALA A 154 -16.40 7.03 10.10
C ALA A 154 -17.19 7.89 11.10
N GLY A 155 -16.55 8.90 11.68
CA GLY A 155 -17.18 9.86 12.60
C GLY A 155 -18.32 10.65 11.93
N MET A 156 -18.10 11.15 10.71
CA MET A 156 -19.13 11.88 9.95
C MET A 156 -20.34 11.00 9.61
N LYS A 157 -20.14 9.71 9.33
CA LYS A 157 -21.25 8.79 9.07
C LYS A 157 -22.14 8.54 10.29
N LEU A 158 -21.62 8.71 11.50
CA LEU A 158 -22.37 8.60 12.74
C LEU A 158 -23.18 9.87 13.05
N LEU A 159 -22.79 11.03 12.54
CA LEU A 159 -23.54 12.27 12.72
C LEU A 159 -24.90 12.24 12.00
N PHE A 160 -25.00 11.56 10.88
CA PHE A 160 -26.24 11.49 10.09
C PHE A 160 -27.41 10.86 10.86
N PRO A 161 -27.29 9.64 11.46
CA PRO A 161 -28.38 9.07 12.24
C PRO A 161 -28.68 9.87 13.51
N MET A 162 -27.67 10.50 14.13
CA MET A 162 -27.85 11.34 15.32
C MET A 162 -28.67 12.61 15.00
N LEU A 163 -28.38 13.25 13.86
CA LEU A 163 -29.15 14.41 13.37
C LEU A 163 -30.57 14.03 13.02
N LEU A 164 -30.81 12.85 12.42
CA LEU A 164 -32.13 12.34 12.09
C LEU A 164 -32.97 12.09 13.36
N LEU A 165 -32.38 11.49 14.41
CA LEU A 165 -33.02 11.32 15.70
C LEU A 165 -33.37 12.66 16.38
N PHE A 166 -32.46 13.64 16.29
CA PHE A 166 -32.69 14.98 16.81
C PHE A 166 -33.89 15.67 16.16
N VAL A 167 -33.97 15.60 14.81
CA VAL A 167 -35.12 16.15 14.06
C VAL A 167 -36.44 15.47 14.46
N LEU A 168 -36.40 14.14 14.62
CA LEU A 168 -37.57 13.37 15.01
C LEU A 168 -38.09 13.76 16.42
N ILE A 169 -37.18 13.97 17.37
CA ILE A 169 -37.51 14.44 18.73
C ILE A 169 -38.09 15.86 18.65
N LEU A 170 -37.54 16.76 17.84
CA LEU A 170 -38.06 18.10 17.63
C LEU A 170 -39.48 18.06 17.09
N ILE A 171 -39.79 17.23 16.11
CA ILE A 171 -41.15 17.08 15.56
C ILE A 171 -42.15 16.61 16.62
N ILE A 172 -41.74 15.62 17.44
CA ILE A 172 -42.61 15.12 18.54
C ILE A 172 -42.91 16.19 19.59
N LEU A 173 -41.94 17.05 19.91
CA LEU A 173 -42.11 18.14 20.85
C LEU A 173 -42.95 19.30 20.27
N LEU A 174 -42.78 19.62 18.98
CA LEU A 174 -43.54 20.70 18.32
C LEU A 174 -45.00 20.30 18.07
N TYR A 175 -45.29 19.03 17.83
CA TYR A 175 -46.64 18.55 17.51
C TYR A 175 -47.70 18.98 18.54
N PRO A 176 -47.53 18.74 19.89
CA PRO A 176 -48.50 19.18 20.90
C PRO A 176 -48.51 20.70 21.08
N ALA A 177 -47.41 21.42 20.80
CA ALA A 177 -47.34 22.87 20.92
C ALA A 177 -48.19 23.57 19.83
N ILE A 178 -48.25 23.02 18.61
CA ILE A 178 -49.06 23.56 17.51
C ILE A 178 -50.57 23.19 17.69
N ASN A 179 -50.86 22.07 18.29
CA ASN A 179 -52.24 21.59 18.42
C ASN A 179 -52.99 22.15 19.66
N LYS A 180 -52.29 22.96 20.49
CA LYS A 180 -52.86 23.65 21.65
C LYS A 180 -53.24 25.12 21.39
N PHE A 181 -53.03 25.59 20.18
CA PHE A 181 -53.52 26.87 19.67
C PHE A 181 -54.64 26.63 18.63
#